data_4f7ece45460488ed1e20a7f3189e5bae
#
_entry.id   4f7ece45460488ed1e20a7f3189e5bae
#
_cell.length_a   1.000
_cell.length_b   1.000
_cell.length_c   1.000
_cell.angle_alpha   90.00
_cell.angle_beta   90.00
_cell.angle_gamma   90.00
#
_symmetry.space_group_name_H-M   'P 1'
#
loop_
_entity.id
_entity.type
_entity.pdbx_description
1 polymer ?
#
loop_
_entity_poly.entity_id
_entity_poly.type
_entity_poly.pdbx_seq_one_letter_code
_entity_poly.pdbx_strand_id
1 'polypeptide(L)'
;MFERDDRPGGLLMYGIPNMKLEKSVVERRVALMRELGIVFELGADVTNLAVAAKLNGFDAVVVAAGARAPRGLAAENIDAPGVVYAVDYLTASTVSVLDGGEPVVDAHGLDVVVIGGGDTGNDCVGTAVRQGARSVRQFEFLPAAPDARAASNPWPQWPNVKKTDYGQQEAIAVMGGEMRAWGVDTLEVRWTRRARQRACAWSIWIGRPASPNALRAPSTRCRPSWCSSPAALRAQSTVCSTPLACPLPLLVVRCR
;
A
#
# COMPACT_ATOMS: atom_id res chain seq x y z
N MET A 1 24.56 -16.46 -2.73
CA MET A 1 23.50 -15.56 -2.23
C MET A 1 22.31 -16.42 -1.87
N PHE A 2 21.85 -16.38 -0.63
CA PHE A 2 20.67 -17.10 -0.17
C PHE A 2 19.45 -16.20 -0.35
N GLU A 3 18.41 -16.69 -1.01
CA GLU A 3 17.13 -16.01 -1.20
C GLU A 3 16.01 -16.96 -0.77
N ARG A 4 15.11 -16.49 0.07
CA ARG A 4 14.02 -17.33 0.58
C ARG A 4 12.89 -17.54 -0.45
N ASP A 5 12.71 -16.57 -1.35
CA ASP A 5 11.70 -16.64 -2.39
C ASP A 5 12.19 -17.53 -3.57
N ASP A 6 11.30 -17.90 -4.43
CA ASP A 6 11.58 -18.74 -5.62
C ASP A 6 12.28 -17.96 -6.74
N ARG A 7 12.25 -16.62 -6.68
CA ARG A 7 12.92 -15.71 -7.63
C ARG A 7 13.73 -14.67 -6.87
N PRO A 8 14.95 -14.36 -7.32
CA PRO A 8 15.76 -13.33 -6.67
C PRO A 8 15.26 -11.92 -7.03
N GLY A 9 15.44 -10.98 -6.09
CA GLY A 9 15.11 -9.59 -6.33
C GLY A 9 14.19 -8.97 -5.26
N GLY A 10 13.63 -9.78 -4.36
CA GLY A 10 12.81 -9.30 -3.26
C GLY A 10 11.68 -8.37 -3.72
N LEU A 11 11.61 -7.15 -3.17
CA LEU A 11 10.55 -6.19 -3.54
C LEU A 11 10.62 -5.74 -5.01
N LEU A 12 11.79 -5.75 -5.67
CA LEU A 12 11.89 -5.44 -7.09
C LEU A 12 11.18 -6.51 -7.95
N MET A 13 11.22 -7.76 -7.49
CA MET A 13 10.55 -8.88 -8.16
C MET A 13 9.05 -8.90 -7.84
N TYR A 14 8.67 -8.83 -6.56
CA TYR A 14 7.30 -9.12 -6.13
C TYR A 14 6.52 -7.93 -5.57
N GLY A 15 7.19 -6.92 -5.00
CA GLY A 15 6.52 -5.79 -4.37
C GLY A 15 6.18 -4.64 -5.32
N ILE A 16 7.01 -4.40 -6.33
CA ILE A 16 6.79 -3.37 -7.35
C ILE A 16 6.01 -4.00 -8.51
N PRO A 17 4.86 -3.48 -8.92
CA PRO A 17 4.07 -4.06 -10.01
C PRO A 17 4.78 -3.94 -11.38
N ASN A 18 4.47 -4.87 -12.31
CA ASN A 18 5.08 -4.92 -13.65
C ASN A 18 4.91 -3.62 -14.44
N MET A 19 3.80 -2.93 -14.26
CA MET A 19 3.54 -1.63 -14.93
C MET A 19 4.53 -0.54 -14.54
N LYS A 20 5.20 -0.66 -13.40
CA LYS A 20 6.25 0.27 -12.93
C LYS A 20 7.66 -0.26 -13.19
N LEU A 21 7.87 -1.57 -13.05
CA LEU A 21 9.15 -2.22 -13.26
C LEU A 21 8.93 -3.59 -13.91
N GLU A 22 9.21 -3.68 -15.19
CA GLU A 22 9.19 -4.96 -15.91
C GLU A 22 10.20 -5.94 -15.32
N LYS A 23 9.78 -7.19 -15.09
CA LYS A 23 10.62 -8.19 -14.41
C LYS A 23 11.80 -8.63 -15.27
N SER A 24 11.72 -8.51 -16.58
CA SER A 24 12.84 -8.70 -17.52
C SER A 24 14.07 -7.85 -17.14
N VAL A 25 13.88 -6.65 -16.59
CA VAL A 25 14.97 -5.80 -16.10
C VAL A 25 15.68 -6.44 -14.90
N VAL A 26 14.90 -6.99 -13.97
CA VAL A 26 15.42 -7.70 -12.77
C VAL A 26 16.13 -8.98 -13.21
N GLU A 27 15.50 -9.77 -14.07
CA GLU A 27 16.02 -11.04 -14.59
C GLU A 27 17.33 -10.84 -15.35
N ARG A 28 17.41 -9.83 -16.21
CA ARG A 28 18.64 -9.47 -16.90
C ARG A 28 19.78 -9.14 -15.92
N ARG A 29 19.47 -8.41 -14.85
CA ARG A 29 20.47 -8.08 -13.83
C ARG A 29 20.94 -9.33 -13.08
N VAL A 30 20.03 -10.22 -12.75
CA VAL A 30 20.35 -11.50 -12.10
C VAL A 30 21.17 -12.40 -13.02
N ALA A 31 20.87 -12.43 -14.31
CA ALA A 31 21.66 -13.17 -15.29
C ALA A 31 23.11 -12.68 -15.35
N LEU A 32 23.32 -11.36 -15.43
CA LEU A 32 24.67 -10.79 -15.38
C LEU A 32 25.41 -11.12 -14.07
N MET A 33 24.72 -11.13 -12.93
CA MET A 33 25.32 -11.52 -11.65
C MET A 33 25.76 -13.00 -11.68
N ARG A 34 24.98 -13.88 -12.28
CA ARG A 34 25.34 -15.31 -12.45
C ARG A 34 26.56 -15.48 -13.37
N GLU A 35 26.63 -14.72 -14.46
CA GLU A 35 27.82 -14.70 -15.34
C GLU A 35 29.08 -14.23 -14.63
N LEU A 36 28.93 -13.33 -13.64
CA LEU A 36 30.03 -12.88 -12.76
C LEU A 36 30.39 -13.89 -11.64
N GLY A 37 29.78 -15.08 -11.66
CA GLY A 37 30.07 -16.16 -10.72
C GLY A 37 29.25 -16.11 -9.42
N ILE A 38 28.25 -15.24 -9.30
CA ILE A 38 27.35 -15.22 -8.12
C ILE A 38 26.39 -16.40 -8.20
N VAL A 39 26.44 -17.26 -7.19
CA VAL A 39 25.54 -18.39 -7.04
C VAL A 39 24.32 -17.95 -6.23
N PHE A 40 23.12 -18.20 -6.76
CA PHE A 40 21.85 -17.97 -6.08
C PHE A 40 21.28 -19.32 -5.62
N GLU A 41 21.06 -19.45 -4.32
CA GLU A 41 20.34 -20.56 -3.70
C GLU A 41 18.95 -20.04 -3.32
N LEU A 42 17.94 -20.46 -4.08
CA LEU A 42 16.55 -20.00 -3.96
C LEU A 42 15.76 -20.93 -3.01
N GLY A 43 14.64 -20.45 -2.48
CA GLY A 43 13.88 -21.19 -1.46
C GLY A 43 14.68 -21.40 -0.18
N ALA A 44 15.73 -20.63 0.05
CA ALA A 44 16.69 -20.77 1.13
C ALA A 44 16.48 -19.72 2.22
N ASP A 45 15.53 -19.98 3.12
CA ASP A 45 15.29 -19.11 4.28
C ASP A 45 16.36 -19.34 5.35
N VAL A 46 17.17 -18.32 5.63
CA VAL A 46 18.25 -18.38 6.62
C VAL A 46 17.77 -18.45 8.08
N THR A 47 16.48 -18.27 8.33
CA THR A 47 15.87 -18.58 9.64
C THR A 47 15.79 -20.07 9.92
N ASN A 48 15.86 -20.89 8.86
CA ASN A 48 15.99 -22.33 8.98
C ASN A 48 17.41 -22.70 9.44
N LEU A 49 17.54 -23.47 10.52
CA LEU A 49 18.83 -23.85 11.10
C LEU A 49 19.75 -24.57 10.11
N ALA A 50 19.21 -25.42 9.23
CA ALA A 50 20.00 -26.12 8.22
C ALA A 50 20.60 -25.16 7.18
N VAL A 51 19.86 -24.14 6.79
CA VAL A 51 20.36 -23.08 5.90
C VAL A 51 21.35 -22.16 6.62
N ALA A 52 21.03 -21.78 7.86
CA ALA A 52 21.91 -20.94 8.67
C ALA A 52 23.28 -21.62 8.92
N ALA A 53 23.32 -22.94 9.09
CA ALA A 53 24.56 -23.69 9.26
C ALA A 53 25.51 -23.57 8.05
N LYS A 54 24.99 -23.36 6.84
CA LYS A 54 25.80 -23.15 5.62
C LYS A 54 26.62 -21.83 5.68
N LEU A 55 26.17 -20.86 6.47
CA LEU A 55 26.86 -19.58 6.62
C LEU A 55 28.25 -19.74 7.26
N ASN A 56 28.46 -20.80 8.04
CA ASN A 56 29.76 -21.08 8.66
C ASN A 56 30.89 -21.43 7.65
N GLY A 57 30.52 -21.70 6.39
CA GLY A 57 31.48 -21.98 5.31
C GLY A 57 31.99 -20.72 4.58
N PHE A 58 31.60 -19.53 5.02
CA PHE A 58 31.98 -18.26 4.40
C PHE A 58 32.90 -17.44 5.28
N ASP A 59 33.85 -16.74 4.66
CA ASP A 59 34.78 -15.83 5.37
C ASP A 59 34.06 -14.56 5.86
N ALA A 60 32.99 -14.16 5.18
CA ALA A 60 32.17 -13.02 5.56
C ALA A 60 30.72 -13.21 5.13
N VAL A 61 29.80 -12.65 5.91
CA VAL A 61 28.36 -12.68 5.65
C VAL A 61 27.83 -11.26 5.58
N VAL A 62 27.17 -10.91 4.46
CA VAL A 62 26.46 -9.65 4.31
C VAL A 62 24.96 -9.89 4.49
N VAL A 63 24.36 -9.24 5.49
CA VAL A 63 22.93 -9.31 5.74
C VAL A 63 22.24 -8.19 4.95
N ALA A 64 21.50 -8.59 3.91
CA ALA A 64 20.73 -7.69 3.05
C ALA A 64 19.25 -8.16 2.93
N ALA A 65 18.66 -8.53 4.07
CA ALA A 65 17.34 -9.17 4.16
C ALA A 65 16.16 -8.20 3.94
N GLY A 66 16.40 -6.91 3.86
CA GLY A 66 15.36 -5.88 3.76
C GLY A 66 14.54 -5.74 5.04
N ALA A 67 13.43 -5.01 4.94
CA ALA A 67 12.48 -4.82 6.04
C ALA A 67 11.09 -5.29 5.58
N ARG A 68 10.64 -6.43 6.09
CA ARG A 68 9.36 -7.03 5.70
C ARG A 68 8.27 -6.94 6.76
N ALA A 69 8.61 -6.60 8.01
CA ALA A 69 7.61 -6.41 9.04
C ALA A 69 6.71 -5.22 8.66
N PRO A 70 5.41 -5.46 8.41
CA PRO A 70 4.52 -4.37 8.07
C PRO A 70 4.34 -3.46 9.28
N ARG A 71 4.22 -2.17 9.04
CA ARG A 71 3.77 -1.24 10.07
C ARG A 71 2.26 -1.34 10.16
N GLY A 72 1.75 -1.69 11.34
CA GLY A 72 0.33 -1.74 11.59
C GLY A 72 -0.30 -0.34 11.57
N LEU A 73 -1.56 -0.25 11.20
CA LEU A 73 -2.38 0.95 11.37
C LEU A 73 -2.93 0.95 12.79
N ALA A 74 -2.84 2.09 13.49
CA ALA A 74 -3.42 2.25 14.82
C ALA A 74 -4.94 2.51 14.70
N ALA A 75 -5.67 1.53 14.18
CA ALA A 75 -7.11 1.59 13.99
C ALA A 75 -7.77 0.34 14.56
N GLU A 76 -9.02 0.47 15.02
CA GLU A 76 -9.79 -0.67 15.48
C GLU A 76 -10.17 -1.60 14.32
N ASN A 77 -10.26 -2.89 14.60
CA ASN A 77 -10.69 -3.93 13.65
C ASN A 77 -9.82 -4.05 12.38
N ILE A 78 -8.54 -3.80 12.52
CA ILE A 78 -7.59 -3.85 11.40
C ILE A 78 -7.44 -5.25 10.78
N ASP A 79 -7.76 -6.28 11.57
CA ASP A 79 -7.74 -7.69 11.14
C ASP A 79 -9.06 -8.14 10.49
N ALA A 80 -9.95 -7.20 10.17
CA ALA A 80 -11.23 -7.51 9.54
C ALA A 80 -11.03 -8.17 8.17
N PRO A 81 -11.90 -9.13 7.79
CA PRO A 81 -11.82 -9.76 6.47
C PRO A 81 -11.84 -8.73 5.33
N GLY A 82 -10.90 -8.83 4.40
CA GLY A 82 -10.75 -7.92 3.27
C GLY A 82 -9.78 -6.77 3.53
N VAL A 83 -9.20 -6.68 4.72
CA VAL A 83 -8.09 -5.79 5.04
C VAL A 83 -6.80 -6.55 4.75
N VAL A 84 -5.94 -5.99 3.91
CA VAL A 84 -4.67 -6.61 3.51
C VAL A 84 -3.56 -5.58 3.48
N TYR A 85 -2.35 -6.01 3.81
CA TYR A 85 -1.19 -5.15 3.66
C TYR A 85 -0.83 -4.95 2.19
N ALA A 86 -0.37 -3.75 1.85
CA ALA A 86 -0.07 -3.37 0.49
C ALA A 86 0.95 -4.31 -0.19
N VAL A 87 2.02 -4.69 0.53
CA VAL A 87 3.04 -5.59 -0.03
C VAL A 87 2.46 -6.97 -0.30
N ASP A 88 1.58 -7.48 0.54
CA ASP A 88 0.92 -8.78 0.32
C ASP A 88 -0.03 -8.71 -0.88
N TYR A 89 -0.78 -7.61 -1.02
CA TYR A 89 -1.63 -7.36 -2.18
C TYR A 89 -0.84 -7.29 -3.48
N LEU A 90 0.24 -6.48 -3.49
CA LEU A 90 1.08 -6.29 -4.68
C LEU A 90 1.83 -7.59 -5.04
N THR A 91 2.30 -8.33 -4.02
CA THR A 91 2.95 -9.64 -4.23
C THR A 91 1.96 -10.64 -4.84
N ALA A 92 0.76 -10.77 -4.29
CA ALA A 92 -0.27 -11.66 -4.82
C ALA A 92 -0.62 -11.33 -6.27
N SER A 93 -0.78 -10.04 -6.59
CA SER A 93 -1.04 -9.58 -7.94
C SER A 93 0.13 -9.86 -8.89
N THR A 94 1.37 -9.60 -8.45
CA THR A 94 2.56 -9.83 -9.29
C THR A 94 2.77 -11.31 -9.56
N VAL A 95 2.61 -12.19 -8.57
CA VAL A 95 2.69 -13.65 -8.72
C VAL A 95 1.68 -14.13 -9.76
N SER A 96 0.42 -13.68 -9.68
CA SER A 96 -0.60 -14.09 -10.66
C SER A 96 -0.26 -13.65 -12.09
N VAL A 97 0.31 -12.47 -12.27
CA VAL A 97 0.74 -11.98 -13.59
C VAL A 97 1.92 -12.80 -14.14
N LEU A 98 2.87 -13.19 -13.27
CA LEU A 98 4.06 -13.95 -13.68
C LEU A 98 3.75 -15.42 -13.97
N ASP A 99 2.87 -16.02 -13.18
CA ASP A 99 2.57 -17.46 -13.24
C ASP A 99 1.30 -17.76 -14.05
N GLY A 100 0.57 -16.72 -14.50
CA GLY A 100 -0.61 -16.86 -15.37
C GLY A 100 -1.86 -17.36 -14.62
N GLY A 101 -1.96 -17.12 -13.31
CA GLY A 101 -3.10 -17.53 -12.48
C GLY A 101 -3.98 -16.36 -12.06
N GLU A 102 -5.12 -16.69 -11.44
CA GLU A 102 -5.97 -15.71 -10.78
C GLU A 102 -5.30 -15.19 -9.50
N PRO A 103 -5.37 -13.87 -9.21
CA PRO A 103 -4.77 -13.33 -8.01
C PRO A 103 -5.54 -13.79 -6.76
N VAL A 104 -4.80 -14.23 -5.73
CA VAL A 104 -5.38 -14.62 -4.43
C VAL A 104 -6.14 -13.44 -3.79
N VAL A 105 -5.67 -12.22 -4.04
CA VAL A 105 -6.35 -10.98 -3.64
C VAL A 105 -6.72 -10.22 -4.91
N ASP A 106 -8.00 -10.24 -5.25
CA ASP A 106 -8.54 -9.63 -6.45
C ASP A 106 -9.42 -8.42 -6.12
N ALA A 107 -9.23 -7.33 -6.85
CA ALA A 107 -10.03 -6.12 -6.75
C ALA A 107 -11.16 -6.04 -7.79
N HIS A 108 -11.31 -7.04 -8.65
CA HIS A 108 -12.30 -7.01 -9.74
C HIS A 108 -13.72 -6.77 -9.25
N GLY A 109 -14.36 -5.74 -9.77
CA GLY A 109 -15.74 -5.36 -9.43
C GLY A 109 -15.93 -4.84 -7.99
N LEU A 110 -14.86 -4.60 -7.25
CA LEU A 110 -14.90 -4.16 -5.86
C LEU A 110 -14.73 -2.65 -5.72
N ASP A 111 -15.22 -2.12 -4.60
CA ASP A 111 -14.84 -0.79 -4.13
C ASP A 111 -13.59 -0.94 -3.27
N VAL A 112 -12.52 -0.26 -3.63
CA VAL A 112 -11.20 -0.37 -3.00
C VAL A 112 -10.87 0.92 -2.28
N VAL A 113 -10.35 0.79 -1.07
CA VAL A 113 -9.77 1.90 -0.32
C VAL A 113 -8.30 1.60 -0.06
N VAL A 114 -7.44 2.53 -0.43
CA VAL A 114 -6.00 2.50 -0.16
C VAL A 114 -5.71 3.52 0.93
N ILE A 115 -5.12 3.07 2.04
CA ILE A 115 -4.72 3.94 3.15
C ILE A 115 -3.21 4.17 3.05
N GLY A 116 -2.83 5.42 2.79
CA GLY A 116 -1.46 5.86 2.58
C GLY A 116 -1.23 6.47 1.19
N GLY A 117 -0.55 7.62 1.16
CA GLY A 117 -0.34 8.44 -0.05
C GLY A 117 1.03 8.27 -0.72
N GLY A 118 1.89 7.38 -0.23
CA GLY A 118 3.24 7.16 -0.76
C GLY A 118 3.27 6.35 -2.07
N ASP A 119 4.49 6.09 -2.56
CA ASP A 119 4.70 5.36 -3.82
C ASP A 119 4.05 3.97 -3.83
N THR A 120 4.10 3.25 -2.70
CA THR A 120 3.42 1.95 -2.59
C THR A 120 1.89 2.08 -2.69
N GLY A 121 1.32 3.19 -2.17
CA GLY A 121 -0.12 3.49 -2.34
C GLY A 121 -0.49 3.74 -3.78
N ASN A 122 0.34 4.49 -4.50
CA ASN A 122 0.18 4.66 -5.94
C ASN A 122 0.21 3.31 -6.69
N ASP A 123 1.13 2.42 -6.32
CA ASP A 123 1.23 1.09 -6.91
C ASP A 123 -0.03 0.25 -6.64
N CYS A 124 -0.59 0.31 -5.42
CA CYS A 124 -1.86 -0.34 -5.08
C CYS A 124 -3.05 0.24 -5.84
N VAL A 125 -3.11 1.56 -5.99
CA VAL A 125 -4.15 2.24 -6.76
C VAL A 125 -4.13 1.77 -8.22
N GLY A 126 -2.98 1.83 -8.88
CA GLY A 126 -2.82 1.38 -10.25
C GLY A 126 -3.12 -0.11 -10.44
N THR A 127 -2.70 -0.95 -9.49
CA THR A 127 -3.01 -2.38 -9.51
C THR A 127 -4.51 -2.63 -9.39
N ALA A 128 -5.21 -1.95 -8.48
CA ALA A 128 -6.66 -2.10 -8.29
C ALA A 128 -7.44 -1.67 -9.55
N VAL A 129 -7.05 -0.56 -10.19
CA VAL A 129 -7.64 -0.11 -11.45
C VAL A 129 -7.47 -1.17 -12.54
N ARG A 130 -6.27 -1.73 -12.68
CA ARG A 130 -5.95 -2.75 -13.70
C ARG A 130 -6.60 -4.10 -13.44
N GLN A 131 -6.88 -4.43 -12.20
CA GLN A 131 -7.72 -5.59 -11.85
C GLN A 131 -9.22 -5.34 -12.12
N GLY A 132 -9.62 -4.13 -12.51
CA GLY A 132 -11.01 -3.81 -12.80
C GLY A 132 -11.85 -3.47 -11.56
N ALA A 133 -11.27 -2.81 -10.58
CA ALA A 133 -12.02 -2.29 -9.44
C ALA A 133 -13.15 -1.37 -9.89
N ARG A 134 -14.33 -1.49 -9.27
CA ARG A 134 -15.48 -0.63 -9.54
C ARG A 134 -15.21 0.82 -9.14
N SER A 135 -14.57 1.02 -8.01
CA SER A 135 -14.08 2.33 -7.55
C SER A 135 -12.80 2.18 -6.73
N VAL A 136 -11.97 3.21 -6.77
CA VAL A 136 -10.77 3.30 -5.93
C VAL A 136 -10.79 4.63 -5.19
N ARG A 137 -10.47 4.60 -3.89
CA ARG A 137 -10.25 5.79 -3.06
C ARG A 137 -8.91 5.66 -2.36
N GLN A 138 -8.17 6.76 -2.26
CA GLN A 138 -6.90 6.80 -1.53
C GLN A 138 -6.97 7.85 -0.43
N PHE A 139 -6.58 7.47 0.79
CA PHE A 139 -6.58 8.37 1.94
C PHE A 139 -5.15 8.58 2.44
N GLU A 140 -4.83 9.86 2.66
CA GLU A 140 -3.55 10.29 3.21
C GLU A 140 -3.80 11.11 4.46
N PHE A 141 -3.12 10.78 5.56
CA PHE A 141 -3.31 11.50 6.83
C PHE A 141 -2.63 12.87 6.82
N LEU A 142 -1.57 13.04 6.04
CA LEU A 142 -0.93 14.34 5.86
C LEU A 142 -1.83 15.28 5.05
N PRO A 143 -1.74 16.60 5.29
CA PRO A 143 -2.38 17.56 4.43
C PRO A 143 -1.82 17.48 3.01
N ALA A 144 -2.62 17.88 2.02
CA ALA A 144 -2.15 17.95 0.64
C ALA A 144 -0.91 18.84 0.54
N ALA A 145 0.14 18.32 -0.09
CA ALA A 145 1.29 19.14 -0.42
C ALA A 145 0.90 20.24 -1.44
N PRO A 146 1.61 21.37 -1.46
CA PRO A 146 1.34 22.44 -2.42
C PRO A 146 1.57 21.99 -3.86
N ASP A 147 0.87 22.59 -4.82
CA ASP A 147 1.03 22.30 -6.25
C ASP A 147 2.39 22.78 -6.81
N ALA A 148 2.99 23.80 -6.18
CA ALA A 148 4.28 24.33 -6.55
C ALA A 148 5.23 24.40 -5.34
N ARG A 149 6.52 24.37 -5.59
CA ARG A 149 7.55 24.47 -4.54
C ARG A 149 7.43 25.79 -3.80
N ALA A 150 7.27 25.73 -2.49
CA ALA A 150 7.22 26.91 -1.63
C ALA A 150 8.61 27.54 -1.45
N ALA A 151 8.67 28.85 -1.19
CA ALA A 151 9.92 29.56 -0.89
C ALA A 151 10.62 29.01 0.37
N SER A 152 9.87 28.46 1.32
CA SER A 152 10.39 27.78 2.51
C SER A 152 11.02 26.41 2.25
N ASN A 153 10.94 25.91 1.02
CA ASN A 153 11.52 24.63 0.59
C ASN A 153 12.46 24.86 -0.63
N PRO A 154 13.56 25.61 -0.47
CA PRO A 154 14.45 25.94 -1.59
C PRO A 154 15.31 24.74 -2.02
N TRP A 155 15.88 24.82 -3.24
CA TRP A 155 16.96 23.95 -3.65
C TRP A 155 18.17 24.12 -2.68
N PRO A 156 18.88 23.05 -2.28
CA PRO A 156 18.84 21.67 -2.78
C PRO A 156 17.90 20.72 -2.01
N GLN A 157 17.03 21.22 -1.17
CA GLN A 157 16.08 20.37 -0.44
C GLN A 157 15.22 19.54 -1.39
N TRP A 158 14.79 18.36 -0.94
CA TRP A 158 13.81 17.58 -1.70
C TRP A 158 12.50 18.38 -1.86
N PRO A 159 11.93 18.45 -3.05
CA PRO A 159 10.72 19.24 -3.28
C PRO A 159 9.51 18.65 -2.55
N ASN A 160 8.91 19.44 -1.67
CA ASN A 160 7.64 19.11 -1.04
C ASN A 160 6.51 19.67 -1.91
N VAL A 161 6.13 18.92 -2.93
CA VAL A 161 5.06 19.29 -3.88
C VAL A 161 4.13 18.12 -4.07
N LYS A 162 2.87 18.40 -4.39
CA LYS A 162 1.89 17.38 -4.71
C LYS A 162 2.30 16.62 -5.98
N LYS A 163 2.55 15.33 -5.79
CA LYS A 163 2.78 14.41 -6.91
C LYS A 163 1.46 13.74 -7.30
N THR A 164 1.26 13.57 -8.59
CA THR A 164 0.28 12.64 -9.14
C THR A 164 1.05 11.66 -10.01
N ASP A 165 1.26 10.47 -9.50
CA ASP A 165 2.06 9.45 -10.16
C ASP A 165 1.17 8.58 -11.06
N TYR A 166 1.78 7.67 -11.84
CA TYR A 166 1.15 6.93 -12.94
C TYR A 166 -0.15 6.20 -12.54
N GLY A 167 -0.19 5.50 -11.39
CA GLY A 167 -1.37 4.77 -10.93
C GLY A 167 -2.51 5.70 -10.52
N GLN A 168 -2.17 6.84 -9.92
CA GLN A 168 -3.14 7.88 -9.57
C GLN A 168 -3.66 8.58 -10.84
N GLN A 169 -2.81 8.85 -11.83
CA GLN A 169 -3.22 9.42 -13.12
C GLN A 169 -4.19 8.48 -13.85
N GLU A 170 -3.86 7.19 -13.89
CA GLU A 170 -4.72 6.16 -14.48
C GLU A 170 -6.07 6.07 -13.75
N ALA A 171 -6.06 6.07 -12.42
CA ALA A 171 -7.28 6.06 -11.62
C ALA A 171 -8.15 7.30 -11.86
N ILE A 172 -7.56 8.50 -11.93
CA ILE A 172 -8.28 9.74 -12.23
C ILE A 172 -8.93 9.65 -13.62
N ALA A 173 -8.21 9.13 -14.62
CA ALA A 173 -8.73 8.99 -15.97
C ALA A 173 -9.88 7.98 -16.06
N VAL A 174 -9.76 6.83 -15.39
CA VAL A 174 -10.76 5.76 -15.43
C VAL A 174 -11.99 6.07 -14.56
N MET A 175 -11.77 6.66 -13.37
CA MET A 175 -12.85 6.96 -12.41
C MET A 175 -13.51 8.33 -12.64
N GLY A 176 -12.97 9.15 -13.55
CA GLY A 176 -13.55 10.43 -13.94
C GLY A 176 -13.29 11.58 -12.98
N GLY A 177 -12.31 11.47 -12.07
CA GLY A 177 -11.97 12.56 -11.15
C GLY A 177 -10.97 12.18 -10.07
N GLU A 178 -10.59 13.16 -9.26
CA GLU A 178 -9.66 12.98 -8.14
C GLU A 178 -10.22 12.02 -7.09
N MET A 179 -9.51 10.94 -6.83
CA MET A 179 -9.94 9.88 -5.90
C MET A 179 -9.21 9.94 -4.54
N ARG A 180 -8.25 10.86 -4.38
CA ARG A 180 -7.48 11.04 -3.15
C ARG A 180 -8.18 11.99 -2.19
N ALA A 181 -8.02 11.74 -0.90
CA ALA A 181 -8.40 12.65 0.16
C ALA A 181 -7.24 12.79 1.15
N TRP A 182 -6.91 14.01 1.52
CA TRP A 182 -5.81 14.36 2.42
C TRP A 182 -6.31 14.86 3.77
N GLY A 183 -5.46 14.78 4.80
CA GLY A 183 -5.81 15.13 6.16
C GLY A 183 -6.86 14.18 6.75
N VAL A 184 -6.85 12.93 6.31
CA VAL A 184 -7.80 11.88 6.69
C VAL A 184 -7.10 10.86 7.55
N ASP A 185 -7.55 10.69 8.79
CA ASP A 185 -7.08 9.65 9.67
C ASP A 185 -8.06 8.48 9.71
N THR A 186 -7.55 7.26 9.86
CA THR A 186 -8.35 6.06 9.93
C THR A 186 -8.40 5.57 11.37
N LEU A 187 -9.56 5.66 12.01
CA LEU A 187 -9.75 5.31 13.41
C LEU A 187 -10.28 3.88 13.60
N GLU A 188 -11.11 3.42 12.67
CA GLU A 188 -11.79 2.13 12.79
C GLU A 188 -12.13 1.56 11.42
N VAL A 189 -12.01 0.25 11.28
CA VAL A 189 -12.55 -0.51 10.17
C VAL A 189 -13.88 -1.13 10.60
N ARG A 190 -14.97 -0.80 9.90
CA ARG A 190 -16.30 -1.33 10.21
C ARG A 190 -16.76 -2.27 9.12
N TRP A 191 -17.30 -3.41 9.51
CA TRP A 191 -17.96 -4.33 8.59
C TRP A 191 -19.36 -4.68 9.11
N THR A 192 -20.30 -4.96 8.22
CA THR A 192 -21.66 -5.34 8.59
C THR A 192 -21.85 -6.86 8.53
N ARG A 193 -22.78 -7.42 9.31
CA ARG A 193 -23.11 -8.86 9.27
C ARG A 193 -23.55 -9.35 7.87
N ARG A 194 -24.10 -8.49 7.03
CA ARG A 194 -24.38 -8.80 5.61
C ARG A 194 -23.11 -9.12 4.82
N ALA A 195 -21.98 -8.64 5.26
CA ALA A 195 -20.66 -8.93 4.70
C ALA A 195 -20.19 -10.39 4.90
N ARG A 196 -20.78 -11.16 5.79
CA ARG A 196 -20.49 -12.62 5.89
C ARG A 196 -21.02 -13.42 4.70
N GLN A 197 -22.00 -12.88 3.96
CA GLN A 197 -22.60 -13.56 2.80
C GLN A 197 -22.40 -12.83 1.48
N ARG A 198 -22.14 -11.52 1.51
CA ARG A 198 -21.82 -10.68 0.35
C ARG A 198 -21.00 -9.49 0.85
N ALA A 199 -19.72 -9.62 0.81
CA ALA A 199 -18.69 -8.59 0.92
C ALA A 199 -19.01 -7.20 1.47
N CYS A 200 -18.32 -6.88 2.48
CA CYS A 200 -17.86 -5.62 3.07
C CYS A 200 -18.56 -4.31 2.68
N ALA A 201 -19.38 -3.79 3.56
CA ALA A 201 -19.70 -2.38 3.58
C ALA A 201 -18.72 -1.67 4.55
N TRP A 202 -18.08 -0.62 4.10
CA TRP A 202 -17.08 0.16 4.82
C TRP A 202 -17.67 1.45 5.34
N SER A 203 -17.31 1.80 6.54
CA SER A 203 -17.34 3.18 6.98
C SER A 203 -15.95 3.50 7.50
N ILE A 204 -15.15 4.18 6.70
CA ILE A 204 -13.96 4.85 7.18
C ILE A 204 -14.43 6.14 7.80
N TRP A 205 -14.17 6.32 9.08
CA TRP A 205 -14.47 7.56 9.76
C TRP A 205 -13.26 8.49 9.62
N ILE A 206 -13.52 9.68 9.05
CA ILE A 206 -12.52 10.73 8.88
C ILE A 206 -12.45 11.47 10.21
N GLY A 207 -11.34 11.37 10.91
CA GLY A 207 -11.04 12.16 12.09
C GLY A 207 -10.88 13.64 11.75
N ARG A 208 -10.85 14.49 12.78
CA ARG A 208 -10.61 15.93 12.62
C ARG A 208 -9.35 16.21 11.81
N PRO A 209 -9.35 17.25 10.94
CA PRO A 209 -8.14 17.70 10.28
C PRO A 209 -7.05 18.00 11.31
N ALA A 210 -5.82 17.60 11.03
CA ALA A 210 -4.67 17.73 11.92
C ALA A 210 -4.25 19.19 12.23
N SER A 211 -5.01 20.19 11.77
CA SER A 211 -4.81 21.61 12.04
C SER A 211 -6.07 22.28 12.57
N PRO A 212 -5.98 23.05 13.68
CA PRO A 212 -7.10 23.81 14.23
C PRO A 212 -7.66 24.88 13.27
N ASN A 213 -6.90 25.30 12.28
CA ASN A 213 -7.29 26.32 11.31
C ASN A 213 -8.04 25.79 10.07
N ALA A 214 -8.20 24.47 9.94
CA ALA A 214 -8.97 23.86 8.86
C ALA A 214 -10.47 23.73 9.17
N LEU A 215 -10.96 24.36 10.24
CA LEU A 215 -12.32 24.26 10.76
C LEU A 215 -13.43 24.91 9.90
N ARG A 216 -13.15 25.32 8.65
CA ARG A 216 -14.18 25.90 7.74
C ARG A 216 -14.36 25.16 6.41
N ALA A 217 -13.82 23.97 6.25
CA ALA A 217 -14.23 23.12 5.14
C ALA A 217 -15.53 22.38 5.53
N PRO A 218 -16.54 22.32 4.66
CA PRO A 218 -17.75 21.56 4.94
C PRO A 218 -17.37 20.12 5.23
N SER A 219 -17.96 19.53 6.26
CA SER A 219 -17.83 18.11 6.58
C SER A 219 -18.26 17.29 5.37
N THR A 220 -17.32 16.97 4.50
CA THR A 220 -17.56 16.11 3.36
C THR A 220 -17.73 14.70 3.92
N ARG A 221 -18.96 14.38 4.31
CA ARG A 221 -19.35 12.99 4.48
C ARG A 221 -19.22 12.34 3.10
N CYS A 222 -18.18 11.59 2.87
CA CYS A 222 -18.22 10.64 1.77
C CYS A 222 -19.33 9.64 2.09
N ARG A 223 -20.53 9.94 1.61
CA ARG A 223 -21.60 8.95 1.51
C ARG A 223 -21.38 8.25 0.17
N PRO A 224 -21.08 6.96 0.14
CA PRO A 224 -21.42 6.18 -1.02
C PRO A 224 -22.93 6.31 -1.19
N SER A 225 -23.41 6.53 -2.39
CA SER A 225 -24.81 6.78 -2.72
C SER A 225 -25.79 5.63 -2.36
N TRP A 226 -25.33 4.63 -1.64
CA TRP A 226 -26.07 3.42 -1.24
C TRP A 226 -26.03 3.11 0.26
N CYS A 227 -25.50 4.00 1.10
CA CYS A 227 -25.53 3.84 2.56
C CYS A 227 -26.66 4.68 3.16
N SER A 228 -27.89 4.17 3.04
CA SER A 228 -29.07 4.71 3.71
C SER A 228 -29.30 3.97 5.03
N SER A 229 -28.69 4.41 6.11
CA SER A 229 -29.18 4.13 7.46
C SER A 229 -28.53 5.08 8.49
N PRO A 230 -29.33 5.75 9.34
CA PRO A 230 -28.85 6.85 10.18
C PRO A 230 -28.48 6.46 11.60
N ALA A 231 -27.94 5.28 11.86
CA ALA A 231 -27.61 4.87 13.23
C ALA A 231 -26.10 4.60 13.37
N ALA A 232 -25.42 5.52 13.98
CA ALA A 232 -24.19 5.41 14.77
C ALA A 232 -23.16 6.50 14.46
N LEU A 233 -23.36 7.66 15.04
CA LEU A 233 -22.34 8.68 15.24
C LEU A 233 -22.09 8.81 16.74
N ARG A 234 -21.00 8.28 17.24
CA ARG A 234 -20.35 8.77 18.46
C ARG A 234 -18.85 8.76 18.26
N ALA A 235 -18.29 9.96 18.31
CA ALA A 235 -16.86 10.20 18.26
C ALA A 235 -16.31 10.24 19.70
N GLN A 236 -15.15 9.62 19.90
CA GLN A 236 -14.27 9.99 21.00
C GLN A 236 -12.92 10.40 20.40
N SER A 237 -12.49 11.60 20.80
CA SER A 237 -11.25 12.22 20.39
C SER A 237 -10.10 11.74 21.28
N THR A 238 -9.07 11.16 20.70
CA THR A 238 -7.78 11.03 21.37
C THR A 238 -6.71 11.72 20.53
N VAL A 239 -6.08 12.72 21.11
CA VAL A 239 -5.04 13.54 20.51
C VAL A 239 -3.74 12.75 20.59
N CYS A 240 -3.12 12.45 19.45
CA CYS A 240 -1.75 11.97 19.39
C CYS A 240 -0.82 13.18 19.17
N SER A 241 -0.08 13.54 20.22
CA SER A 241 0.92 14.60 20.22
C SER A 241 2.30 13.98 20.12
N THR A 242 2.85 13.83 18.91
CA THR A 242 4.31 13.82 18.66
C THR A 242 4.60 13.99 17.18
N PRO A 243 5.45 14.95 16.78
CA PRO A 243 5.86 15.14 15.39
C PRO A 243 7.13 14.33 15.12
N LEU A 244 7.01 13.14 14.61
CA LEU A 244 8.12 12.43 14.00
C LEU A 244 7.62 11.82 12.69
N ALA A 245 8.26 12.22 11.60
CA ALA A 245 8.01 11.71 10.26
C ALA A 245 8.22 10.19 10.20
N CYS A 246 7.15 9.44 10.49
CA CYS A 246 7.13 8.00 10.37
C CYS A 246 6.35 7.65 9.11
N PRO A 247 6.91 6.93 8.13
CA PRO A 247 6.12 6.48 6.99
C PRO A 247 5.00 5.58 7.51
N LEU A 248 3.76 5.93 7.17
CA LEU A 248 2.57 5.24 7.61
C LEU A 248 2.44 3.84 7.00
N PRO A 249 1.73 2.95 7.67
CA PRO A 249 1.36 1.67 7.11
C PRO A 249 0.45 1.89 5.90
N LEU A 250 0.70 1.16 4.87
CA LEU A 250 -0.12 1.11 3.69
C LEU A 250 -1.01 -0.11 3.78
N LEU A 251 -2.30 0.11 3.65
CA LEU A 251 -3.31 -0.91 3.76
C LEU A 251 -4.23 -0.85 2.55
N VAL A 252 -4.44 -1.97 1.90
CA VAL A 252 -5.45 -2.13 0.86
C VAL A 252 -6.63 -2.86 1.46
N VAL A 253 -7.79 -2.26 1.33
CA VAL A 253 -9.01 -2.77 1.91
C VAL A 253 -9.94 -3.24 0.79
N ARG A 254 -10.34 -4.50 0.84
CA ARG A 254 -11.18 -5.16 -0.14
C ARG A 254 -12.66 -5.05 0.27
N CYS A 255 -13.50 -4.52 -0.62
CA CYS A 255 -14.96 -4.52 -0.50
C CYS A 255 -15.60 -5.35 -1.62
N ARG A 256 -16.48 -6.25 -1.29
CA ARG A 256 -17.39 -6.92 -2.25
C ARG A 256 -18.80 -6.39 -2.16
#